data_7c2386230f70ca0815476c054bc64523
#
_entry.id   7c2386230f70ca0815476c054bc64523
#
_cell.length_a   1.000
_cell.length_b   1.000
_cell.length_c   1.000
_cell.angle_alpha   90.00
_cell.angle_beta   90.00
_cell.angle_gamma   90.00
#
_symmetry.space_group_name_H-M   'P 1'
#
loop_
_entity.id
_entity.type
_entity.pdbx_description
1 polymer ?
#
loop_
_entity_poly.entity_id
_entity_poly.type
_entity_poly.pdbx_seq_one_letter_code
_entity_poly.pdbx_strand_id
1 'polypeptide(L)'
;MALKTALSFGSPSNSKAAGPPTTSGSGLNLSSVLLQGAQGISVSSRKQEIIKITEQLLEAINTGDYEAYTKICDPHLTAFEPEALGNLVEGMEFHKFYFDNVVGKNCKAVNTTILNPNVHLLGDDAACIAYVRLTQYMDKQGAAHSNQCEETRVWHKRDNKWQNVHFHRSSNSSLLGHK
;
A
#
# COMPACT_ATOMS: atom_id res chain seq x y z
N MET A 1 -35.09 10.22 -15.93
CA MET A 1 -35.55 11.59 -15.60
C MET A 1 -34.33 12.41 -15.27
N ALA A 2 -33.91 13.23 -16.22
CA ALA A 2 -32.66 13.99 -16.15
C ALA A 2 -32.99 15.42 -15.69
N LEU A 3 -32.26 15.95 -14.72
CA LEU A 3 -32.30 17.35 -14.39
C LEU A 3 -30.96 18.00 -14.79
N LYS A 4 -30.99 18.77 -15.86
CA LYS A 4 -29.99 19.80 -16.21
C LYS A 4 -30.33 21.06 -15.43
N THR A 5 -29.34 21.70 -14.80
CA THR A 5 -29.45 23.11 -14.42
C THR A 5 -28.25 23.86 -14.96
N ALA A 6 -28.57 24.93 -15.66
CA ALA A 6 -27.68 25.72 -16.49
C ALA A 6 -26.92 26.80 -15.70
N LEU A 7 -25.75 27.11 -16.23
CA LEU A 7 -24.88 28.25 -15.88
C LEU A 7 -25.47 29.58 -16.31
N SER A 8 -25.30 30.60 -15.47
CA SER A 8 -25.52 32.01 -15.82
C SER A 8 -24.19 32.74 -15.84
N PHE A 9 -23.87 33.31 -16.99
CA PHE A 9 -22.76 34.26 -17.24
C PHE A 9 -23.14 35.66 -16.81
N GLY A 10 -22.22 36.39 -16.18
CA GLY A 10 -22.26 37.81 -16.00
C GLY A 10 -20.88 38.43 -16.15
N SER A 11 -20.68 39.21 -17.16
CA SER A 11 -19.55 40.13 -17.40
C SER A 11 -20.08 41.54 -17.67
N PRO A 12 -19.21 42.59 -17.89
CA PRO A 12 -18.21 43.19 -16.99
C PRO A 12 -18.42 44.72 -16.87
N SER A 13 -17.69 45.42 -16.01
CA SER A 13 -17.46 46.88 -16.16
C SER A 13 -16.16 47.32 -15.48
N ASN A 14 -15.23 47.68 -16.20
CA ASN A 14 -14.49 48.90 -16.59
C ASN A 14 -13.83 49.74 -15.50
N SER A 15 -12.47 49.82 -15.63
CA SER A 15 -11.53 50.95 -15.53
C SER A 15 -11.29 51.67 -14.21
N LYS A 16 -10.03 51.63 -13.75
CA LYS A 16 -9.20 52.85 -13.55
C LYS A 16 -7.73 52.52 -13.39
N ALA A 17 -6.90 53.30 -14.07
CA ALA A 17 -5.45 53.24 -14.05
C ALA A 17 -4.88 53.67 -12.69
N ALA A 18 -3.83 53.00 -12.23
CA ALA A 18 -2.97 53.42 -11.12
C ALA A 18 -1.52 53.10 -11.42
N GLY A 19 -0.65 53.95 -11.00
CA GLY A 19 0.75 54.17 -11.38
C GLY A 19 1.74 53.00 -11.04
N PRO A 20 3.04 53.20 -11.31
CA PRO A 20 4.00 52.11 -11.40
C PRO A 20 4.29 51.46 -10.00
N PRO A 21 4.44 50.12 -9.96
CA PRO A 21 4.74 49.44 -8.71
C PRO A 21 6.21 49.68 -8.34
N THR A 22 6.44 50.10 -7.11
CA THR A 22 7.74 50.03 -6.43
C THR A 22 8.15 48.58 -6.28
N THR A 23 9.28 48.23 -6.82
CA THR A 23 9.93 46.92 -6.63
C THR A 23 10.38 46.76 -5.18
N SER A 24 9.56 46.16 -4.34
CA SER A 24 10.06 45.55 -3.11
C SER A 24 10.49 44.12 -3.45
N GLY A 25 11.79 43.89 -3.52
CA GLY A 25 12.38 42.58 -3.68
C GLY A 25 12.01 41.68 -2.52
N SER A 26 11.05 40.81 -2.72
CA SER A 26 10.84 39.67 -1.85
C SER A 26 11.96 38.67 -2.10
N GLY A 27 13.03 38.78 -1.31
CA GLY A 27 14.09 37.77 -1.27
C GLY A 27 13.46 36.43 -0.92
N LEU A 28 13.37 35.55 -1.92
CA LEU A 28 13.03 34.15 -1.71
C LEU A 28 14.08 33.58 -0.74
N ASN A 29 13.64 33.20 0.43
CA ASN A 29 14.51 32.60 1.45
C ASN A 29 14.94 31.23 0.96
N LEU A 30 16.11 31.17 0.33
CA LEU A 30 16.71 29.91 -0.17
C LEU A 30 16.76 28.81 0.89
N SER A 31 16.87 29.17 2.17
CA SER A 31 16.85 28.21 3.27
C SER A 31 15.48 27.50 3.42
N SER A 32 14.36 28.21 3.20
CA SER A 32 13.03 27.61 3.28
C SER A 32 12.75 26.68 2.08
N VAL A 33 13.23 27.03 0.91
CA VAL A 33 13.10 26.19 -0.30
C VAL A 33 13.94 24.91 -0.18
N LEU A 34 15.16 25.03 0.35
CA LEU A 34 16.03 23.87 0.61
C LEU A 34 15.46 22.95 1.69
N LEU A 35 14.87 23.51 2.75
CA LEU A 35 14.24 22.73 3.83
C LEU A 35 13.01 21.97 3.33
N GLN A 36 12.16 22.58 2.51
CA GLN A 36 11.00 21.95 1.88
C GLN A 36 11.42 20.83 0.91
N GLY A 37 12.48 21.05 0.13
CA GLY A 37 13.04 20.03 -0.74
C GLY A 37 13.58 18.81 0.01
N ALA A 38 14.29 19.04 1.11
CA ALA A 38 14.82 17.97 1.96
C ALA A 38 13.71 17.16 2.64
N GLN A 39 12.64 17.80 3.12
CA GLN A 39 11.48 17.13 3.68
C GLN A 39 10.73 16.30 2.64
N GLY A 40 10.55 16.81 1.42
CA GLY A 40 9.90 16.09 0.32
C GLY A 40 10.66 14.83 -0.10
N ILE A 41 11.98 14.88 -0.17
CA ILE A 41 12.85 13.74 -0.45
C ILE A 41 12.74 12.70 0.68
N SER A 42 12.77 13.14 1.94
CA SER A 42 12.62 12.26 3.11
C SER A 42 11.27 11.52 3.13
N VAL A 43 10.16 12.20 2.87
CA VAL A 43 8.81 11.61 2.81
C VAL A 43 8.71 10.59 1.67
N SER A 44 9.19 10.93 0.47
CA SER A 44 9.20 10.02 -0.67
C SER A 44 10.06 8.79 -0.40
N SER A 45 11.24 8.95 0.16
CA SER A 45 12.16 7.86 0.53
C SER A 45 11.51 6.90 1.54
N ARG A 46 10.85 7.44 2.57
CA ARG A 46 10.15 6.63 3.59
C ARG A 46 8.99 5.83 2.99
N LYS A 47 8.24 6.41 2.06
CA LYS A 47 7.18 5.67 1.35
C LYS A 47 7.75 4.53 0.52
N GLN A 48 8.86 4.75 -0.17
CA GLN A 48 9.55 3.70 -0.94
C GLN A 48 10.10 2.59 -0.03
N GLU A 49 10.57 2.91 1.16
CA GLU A 49 11.01 1.93 2.16
C GLU A 49 9.87 0.97 2.53
N ILE A 50 8.65 1.50 2.77
CA ILE A 50 7.46 0.68 3.08
C ILE A 50 7.05 -0.20 1.90
N ILE A 51 7.07 0.33 0.67
CA ILE A 51 6.77 -0.48 -0.53
C ILE A 51 7.78 -1.62 -0.63
N LYS A 52 9.06 -1.32 -0.53
CA LYS A 52 10.15 -2.32 -0.65
C LYS A 52 10.05 -3.43 0.41
N ILE A 53 9.78 -3.09 1.67
CA ILE A 53 9.64 -4.13 2.70
C ILE A 53 8.36 -4.95 2.52
N THR A 54 7.31 -4.36 1.94
CA THR A 54 6.10 -5.09 1.55
C THR A 54 6.39 -6.07 0.43
N GLU A 55 7.18 -5.69 -0.58
CA GLU A 55 7.64 -6.59 -1.64
C GLU A 55 8.47 -7.76 -1.07
N GLN A 56 9.39 -7.48 -0.13
CA GLN A 56 10.19 -8.52 0.54
C GLN A 56 9.32 -9.52 1.32
N LEU A 57 8.28 -9.03 1.99
CA LEU A 57 7.33 -9.90 2.69
C LEU A 57 6.56 -10.79 1.71
N LEU A 58 6.10 -10.24 0.60
CA LEU A 58 5.40 -11.03 -0.43
C LEU A 58 6.32 -12.06 -1.08
N GLU A 59 7.59 -11.74 -1.27
CA GLU A 59 8.58 -12.69 -1.78
C GLU A 59 8.81 -13.85 -0.81
N ALA A 60 8.90 -13.59 0.51
CA ALA A 60 8.97 -14.63 1.52
C ALA A 60 7.74 -15.56 1.48
N ILE A 61 6.55 -15.01 1.23
CA ILE A 61 5.34 -15.82 1.03
C ILE A 61 5.45 -16.64 -0.26
N ASN A 62 5.85 -16.04 -1.39
CA ASN A 62 5.92 -16.72 -2.69
C ASN A 62 6.91 -17.89 -2.68
N THR A 63 8.01 -17.73 -1.99
CA THR A 63 9.08 -18.75 -1.89
C THR A 63 8.86 -19.76 -0.77
N GLY A 64 7.87 -19.52 0.11
CA GLY A 64 7.63 -20.38 1.28
C GLY A 64 8.69 -20.22 2.36
N ASP A 65 9.41 -19.10 2.38
CA ASP A 65 10.44 -18.81 3.37
C ASP A 65 9.80 -18.26 4.66
N TYR A 66 9.40 -19.16 5.55
CA TYR A 66 8.81 -18.81 6.83
C TYR A 66 9.78 -18.06 7.73
N GLU A 67 11.08 -18.38 7.67
CA GLU A 67 12.09 -17.69 8.47
C GLU A 67 12.22 -16.22 8.09
N ALA A 68 12.29 -15.91 6.78
CA ALA A 68 12.26 -14.53 6.29
C ALA A 68 10.95 -13.82 6.66
N TYR A 69 9.81 -14.51 6.55
CA TYR A 69 8.50 -13.98 6.93
C TYR A 69 8.46 -13.56 8.41
N THR A 70 8.95 -14.39 9.33
CA THR A 70 8.95 -14.10 10.78
C THR A 70 9.88 -12.95 11.17
N LYS A 71 10.92 -12.68 10.36
CA LYS A 71 11.81 -11.52 10.59
C LYS A 71 11.17 -10.19 10.24
N ILE A 72 10.15 -10.21 9.38
CA ILE A 72 9.44 -9.02 8.89
C ILE A 72 8.12 -8.81 9.66
N CYS A 73 7.51 -9.87 10.18
CA CYS A 73 6.26 -9.79 10.92
C CYS A 73 6.50 -9.66 12.43
N ASP A 74 5.61 -8.94 13.10
CA ASP A 74 5.54 -8.91 14.57
C ASP A 74 5.10 -10.29 15.08
N PRO A 75 5.69 -10.82 16.17
CA PRO A 75 5.24 -12.09 16.78
C PRO A 75 3.76 -12.07 17.21
N HIS A 76 3.22 -10.89 17.50
CA HIS A 76 1.82 -10.66 17.84
C HIS A 76 1.00 -10.10 16.65
N LEU A 77 1.42 -10.41 15.44
CA LEU A 77 0.71 -10.02 14.21
C LEU A 77 -0.78 -10.37 14.32
N THR A 78 -1.63 -9.43 13.93
CA THR A 78 -3.06 -9.69 13.75
C THR A 78 -3.43 -9.67 12.27
N ALA A 79 -4.40 -10.48 11.87
CA ALA A 79 -4.84 -10.53 10.48
C ALA A 79 -6.32 -10.82 10.32
N PHE A 80 -6.93 -10.18 9.32
CA PHE A 80 -8.15 -10.66 8.69
C PHE A 80 -7.78 -11.19 7.31
N GLU A 81 -8.03 -12.46 7.09
CA GLU A 81 -7.75 -13.12 5.83
C GLU A 81 -8.82 -14.18 5.51
N PRO A 82 -9.06 -14.48 4.22
CA PRO A 82 -10.17 -15.35 3.81
C PRO A 82 -10.14 -16.73 4.44
N GLU A 83 -8.96 -17.28 4.66
CA GLU A 83 -8.76 -18.62 5.24
C GLU A 83 -9.24 -18.71 6.68
N ALA A 84 -9.32 -17.59 7.39
CA ALA A 84 -9.81 -17.50 8.76
C ALA A 84 -11.35 -17.37 8.86
N LEU A 85 -12.06 -17.33 7.72
CA LEU A 85 -13.53 -17.30 7.64
C LEU A 85 -14.17 -16.18 8.48
N GLY A 86 -13.54 -14.99 8.51
CA GLY A 86 -14.02 -13.81 9.25
C GLY A 86 -13.55 -13.72 10.70
N ASN A 87 -12.78 -14.68 11.19
CA ASN A 87 -12.17 -14.59 12.51
C ASN A 87 -10.89 -13.75 12.45
N LEU A 88 -10.60 -13.04 13.56
CA LEU A 88 -9.32 -12.39 13.74
C LEU A 88 -8.27 -13.45 14.04
N VAL A 89 -7.22 -13.50 13.22
CA VAL A 89 -6.03 -14.28 13.48
C VAL A 89 -5.11 -13.47 14.40
N GLU A 90 -4.55 -14.11 15.41
CA GLU A 90 -3.58 -13.54 16.33
C GLU A 90 -2.32 -14.41 16.38
N GLY A 91 -1.15 -13.76 16.29
CA GLY A 91 0.14 -14.44 16.35
C GLY A 91 0.52 -15.18 15.07
N MET A 92 1.52 -16.06 15.15
CA MET A 92 2.19 -16.63 13.99
C MET A 92 1.79 -18.09 13.68
N GLU A 93 1.11 -18.79 14.60
CA GLU A 93 0.81 -20.22 14.46
C GLU A 93 -0.10 -20.54 13.28
N PHE A 94 -1.12 -19.70 13.05
CA PHE A 94 -2.02 -19.85 11.91
C PHE A 94 -1.25 -19.72 10.58
N HIS A 95 -0.37 -18.74 10.47
CA HIS A 95 0.45 -18.52 9.27
C HIS A 95 1.45 -19.68 9.07
N LYS A 96 2.06 -20.16 10.17
CA LYS A 96 2.99 -21.31 10.12
C LYS A 96 2.32 -22.55 9.52
N PHE A 97 1.08 -22.83 9.90
CA PHE A 97 0.33 -23.94 9.31
C PHE A 97 0.24 -23.84 7.79
N TYR A 98 -0.03 -22.65 7.24
CA TYR A 98 -0.09 -22.45 5.80
C TYR A 98 1.26 -22.55 5.12
N PHE A 99 2.32 -22.02 5.71
CA PHE A 99 3.68 -22.21 5.20
C PHE A 99 4.08 -23.69 5.19
N ASP A 100 3.77 -24.43 6.22
CA ASP A 100 4.14 -25.86 6.32
C ASP A 100 3.32 -26.74 5.35
N ASN A 101 2.09 -26.38 5.02
CA ASN A 101 1.16 -27.28 4.35
C ASN A 101 0.67 -26.82 2.96
N VAL A 102 0.65 -25.54 2.67
CA VAL A 102 -0.02 -24.97 1.49
C VAL A 102 0.91 -24.19 0.59
N VAL A 103 1.69 -23.26 1.17
CA VAL A 103 2.54 -22.33 0.42
C VAL A 103 3.61 -23.11 -0.36
N GLY A 104 3.75 -22.81 -1.64
CA GLY A 104 4.75 -23.43 -2.53
C GLY A 104 4.49 -24.90 -2.93
N LYS A 105 3.47 -25.57 -2.34
CA LYS A 105 3.23 -26.98 -2.61
C LYS A 105 2.31 -27.26 -3.80
N ASN A 106 1.41 -26.33 -4.10
CA ASN A 106 0.37 -26.51 -5.12
C ASN A 106 0.57 -25.69 -6.37
N CYS A 107 1.51 -24.77 -6.39
CA CYS A 107 1.78 -23.86 -7.51
C CYS A 107 3.27 -23.86 -7.85
N LYS A 108 3.57 -23.62 -9.14
CA LYS A 108 4.92 -23.39 -9.64
C LYS A 108 4.99 -21.98 -10.23
N ALA A 109 6.21 -21.43 -10.36
CA ALA A 109 6.44 -20.15 -11.00
C ALA A 109 5.53 -19.03 -10.47
N VAL A 110 5.42 -18.91 -9.14
CA VAL A 110 4.61 -17.86 -8.52
C VAL A 110 5.29 -16.50 -8.71
N ASN A 111 4.54 -15.55 -9.29
CA ASN A 111 4.95 -14.17 -9.43
C ASN A 111 3.91 -13.27 -8.79
N THR A 112 4.36 -12.35 -7.93
CA THR A 112 3.46 -11.39 -7.29
C THR A 112 3.89 -9.97 -7.63
N THR A 113 2.91 -9.15 -8.01
CA THR A 113 3.09 -7.73 -8.32
C THR A 113 2.21 -6.89 -7.41
N ILE A 114 2.79 -5.86 -6.82
CA ILE A 114 2.06 -4.81 -6.11
C ILE A 114 1.58 -3.78 -7.14
N LEU A 115 0.28 -3.56 -7.20
CA LEU A 115 -0.34 -2.58 -8.08
C LEU A 115 -0.90 -1.42 -7.26
N ASN A 116 -0.68 -0.19 -7.75
CA ASN A 116 -1.20 1.05 -7.18
C ASN A 116 -0.96 1.21 -5.67
N PRO A 117 0.27 1.00 -5.16
CA PRO A 117 0.54 1.13 -3.74
C PRO A 117 0.31 2.57 -3.26
N ASN A 118 -0.45 2.72 -2.19
CA ASN A 118 -0.65 3.98 -1.51
C ASN A 118 -0.16 3.87 -0.06
N VAL A 119 0.84 4.67 0.29
CA VAL A 119 1.45 4.65 1.63
C VAL A 119 1.04 5.91 2.39
N HIS A 120 0.46 5.70 3.56
CA HIS A 120 0.18 6.71 4.57
C HIS A 120 1.24 6.62 5.67
N LEU A 121 2.06 7.64 5.82
CA LEU A 121 2.99 7.74 6.95
C LEU A 121 2.23 8.30 8.16
N LEU A 122 2.31 7.62 9.28
CA LEU A 122 1.61 7.94 10.52
C LEU A 122 2.64 8.30 11.60
N GLY A 123 3.24 9.49 11.47
CA GLY A 123 4.38 9.89 12.29
C GLY A 123 5.69 9.32 11.74
N ASP A 124 6.66 9.08 12.63
CA ASP A 124 8.02 8.65 12.25
C ASP A 124 8.23 7.14 12.29
N ASP A 125 7.41 6.44 13.03
CA ASP A 125 7.55 5.02 13.38
C ASP A 125 6.38 4.15 12.96
N ALA A 126 5.35 4.72 12.29
CA ALA A 126 4.20 3.96 11.80
C ALA A 126 3.85 4.31 10.36
N ALA A 127 3.30 3.33 9.65
CA ALA A 127 2.78 3.51 8.30
C ALA A 127 1.64 2.52 8.01
N CYS A 128 0.77 2.92 7.09
CA CYS A 128 -0.24 2.05 6.52
C CYS A 128 -0.05 2.04 4.99
N ILE A 129 -0.07 0.86 4.38
CA ILE A 129 -0.05 0.71 2.93
C ILE A 129 -1.30 -0.03 2.46
N ALA A 130 -1.97 0.54 1.47
CA ALA A 130 -3.06 -0.11 0.74
C ALA A 130 -2.63 -0.35 -0.71
N TYR A 131 -2.91 -1.54 -1.24
CA TYR A 131 -2.53 -1.92 -2.60
C TYR A 131 -3.37 -3.07 -3.13
N VAL A 132 -3.29 -3.29 -4.42
CA VAL A 132 -3.81 -4.49 -5.06
C VAL A 132 -2.65 -5.48 -5.25
N ARG A 133 -2.83 -6.71 -4.79
CA ARG A 133 -1.89 -7.81 -5.02
C ARG A 133 -2.36 -8.62 -6.20
N LEU A 134 -1.59 -8.62 -7.29
CA LEU A 134 -1.76 -9.52 -8.42
C LEU A 134 -0.80 -10.70 -8.26
N THR A 135 -1.32 -11.91 -8.21
CA THR A 135 -0.52 -13.14 -8.16
C THR A 135 -0.76 -13.95 -9.41
N GLN A 136 0.31 -14.32 -10.12
CA GLN A 136 0.29 -15.19 -11.28
C GLN A 136 1.03 -16.48 -10.94
N TYR A 137 0.48 -17.62 -11.32
CA TYR A 137 1.10 -18.90 -11.01
C TYR A 137 0.71 -19.98 -12.02
N MET A 138 1.50 -21.05 -12.06
CA MET A 138 1.19 -22.26 -12.81
C MET A 138 0.67 -23.32 -11.84
N ASP A 139 -0.40 -24.01 -12.18
CA ASP A 139 -0.88 -25.16 -11.42
C ASP A 139 -0.04 -26.43 -11.72
N LYS A 140 -0.39 -27.53 -11.06
CA LYS A 140 0.31 -28.81 -11.27
C LYS A 140 0.11 -29.38 -12.67
N GLN A 141 -0.97 -29.02 -13.35
CA GLN A 141 -1.32 -29.42 -14.71
C GLN A 141 -0.63 -28.56 -15.77
N GLY A 142 0.03 -27.48 -15.36
CA GLY A 142 0.73 -26.56 -16.26
C GLY A 142 -0.18 -25.45 -16.81
N ALA A 143 -1.38 -25.26 -16.27
CA ALA A 143 -2.23 -24.14 -16.62
C ALA A 143 -1.84 -22.88 -15.87
N ALA A 144 -1.87 -21.73 -16.58
CA ALA A 144 -1.58 -20.43 -15.99
C ALA A 144 -2.83 -19.84 -15.35
N HIS A 145 -2.65 -19.28 -14.16
CA HIS A 145 -3.70 -18.62 -13.39
C HIS A 145 -3.27 -17.23 -12.94
N SER A 146 -4.24 -16.34 -12.80
CA SER A 146 -4.06 -15.03 -12.19
C SER A 146 -5.09 -14.85 -11.09
N ASN A 147 -4.64 -14.34 -9.96
CA ASN A 147 -5.47 -14.04 -8.80
C ASN A 147 -5.18 -12.61 -8.34
N GLN A 148 -6.24 -11.88 -7.98
CA GLN A 148 -6.12 -10.51 -7.49
C GLN A 148 -6.86 -10.36 -6.19
N CYS A 149 -6.28 -9.66 -5.22
CA CYS A 149 -6.93 -9.30 -3.97
C CYS A 149 -6.46 -7.91 -3.52
N GLU A 150 -7.25 -7.26 -2.69
CA GLU A 150 -6.89 -6.01 -2.03
C GLU A 150 -6.27 -6.34 -0.67
N GLU A 151 -5.17 -5.65 -0.37
CA GLU A 151 -4.49 -5.77 0.92
C GLU A 151 -4.27 -4.40 1.56
N THR A 152 -4.45 -4.35 2.86
CA THR A 152 -4.03 -3.23 3.71
C THR A 152 -3.10 -3.77 4.77
N ARG A 153 -1.93 -3.15 4.95
CA ARG A 153 -0.96 -3.54 5.97
C ARG A 153 -0.60 -2.35 6.85
N VAL A 154 -0.45 -2.62 8.14
CA VAL A 154 0.03 -1.66 9.12
C VAL A 154 1.45 -2.06 9.52
N TRP A 155 2.35 -1.09 9.44
CA TRP A 155 3.76 -1.22 9.74
C TRP A 155 4.11 -0.36 10.97
N HIS A 156 4.91 -0.92 11.86
CA HIS A 156 5.47 -0.22 13.01
C HIS A 156 6.99 -0.38 13.04
N LYS A 157 7.70 0.72 13.23
CA LYS A 157 9.16 0.74 13.31
C LYS A 157 9.59 0.64 14.77
N ARG A 158 10.26 -0.44 15.12
CA ARG A 158 10.83 -0.69 16.45
C ARG A 158 12.30 -1.04 16.28
N ASP A 159 13.17 -0.49 17.11
CA ASP A 159 14.62 -0.73 17.04
C ASP A 159 15.19 -0.56 15.61
N ASN A 160 14.73 0.50 14.95
CA ASN A 160 15.08 0.85 13.56
C ASN A 160 14.70 -0.21 12.50
N LYS A 161 13.77 -1.13 12.82
CA LYS A 161 13.25 -2.16 11.90
C LYS A 161 11.75 -2.00 11.74
N TRP A 162 11.30 -2.04 10.51
CA TRP A 162 9.88 -2.12 10.21
C TRP A 162 9.36 -3.54 10.43
N GLN A 163 8.25 -3.65 11.15
CA GLN A 163 7.52 -4.90 11.38
C GLN A 163 6.08 -4.77 10.95
N ASN A 164 5.54 -5.75 10.24
CA ASN A 164 4.13 -5.84 9.92
C ASN A 164 3.36 -6.25 11.18
N VAL A 165 2.51 -5.39 11.70
CA VAL A 165 1.75 -5.61 12.94
C VAL A 165 0.30 -5.99 12.69
N HIS A 166 -0.24 -5.66 11.52
CA HIS A 166 -1.59 -6.03 11.11
C HIS A 166 -1.70 -6.10 9.60
N PHE A 167 -2.55 -7.00 9.09
CA PHE A 167 -3.02 -6.89 7.71
C PHE A 167 -4.48 -7.35 7.56
N HIS A 168 -5.10 -6.84 6.50
CA HIS A 168 -6.38 -7.31 6.02
C HIS A 168 -6.25 -7.63 4.53
N ARG A 169 -6.65 -8.83 4.14
CA ARG A 169 -6.68 -9.28 2.75
C ARG A 169 -8.10 -9.67 2.35
N SER A 170 -8.57 -9.12 1.23
CA SER A 170 -9.88 -9.47 0.69
C SER A 170 -9.91 -10.88 0.12
N SER A 171 -11.13 -11.43 0.02
CA SER A 171 -11.39 -12.67 -0.70
C SER A 171 -11.77 -12.36 -2.15
N ASN A 172 -11.25 -13.15 -3.08
CA ASN A 172 -11.67 -13.09 -4.49
C ASN A 172 -12.99 -13.81 -4.77
N SER A 173 -13.70 -14.29 -3.74
CA SER A 173 -15.00 -14.88 -3.99
C SER A 173 -15.96 -13.78 -4.43
N SER A 174 -16.26 -13.75 -5.71
CA SER A 174 -17.41 -13.01 -6.24
C SER A 174 -18.64 -13.43 -5.47
N LEU A 175 -19.15 -12.56 -4.60
CA LEU A 175 -20.39 -12.76 -3.85
C LEU A 175 -21.61 -12.84 -4.77
N LEU A 176 -21.43 -12.53 -6.05
CA LEU A 176 -22.43 -12.74 -7.10
C LEU A 176 -22.11 -14.08 -7.77
N GLY A 177 -22.60 -15.16 -7.12
CA GLY A 177 -22.52 -16.50 -7.68
C GLY A 177 -23.10 -16.53 -9.08
N HIS A 178 -22.25 -16.58 -10.09
CA HIS A 178 -22.64 -17.13 -11.37
C HIS A 178 -22.51 -18.67 -11.24
N LYS A 179 -23.68 -19.29 -11.11
CA LYS A 179 -23.86 -20.74 -11.34
C LYS A 179 -23.55 -21.04 -12.79
#